data_5f9a833fbd87cf4d28f4e4845a5ac8b0
#
_entry.id   5f9a833fbd87cf4d28f4e4845a5ac8b0
#
_cell.length_a   1.000
_cell.length_b   1.000
_cell.length_c   1.000
_cell.angle_alpha   90.00
_cell.angle_beta   90.00
_cell.angle_gamma   90.00
#
_symmetry.space_group_name_H-M   'P 1'
#
loop_
_entity.id
_entity.type
_entity.pdbx_description
1 polymer ?
#
loop_
_entity_poly.entity_id
_entity_poly.type
_entity_poly.pdbx_seq_one_letter_code
_entity_poly.pdbx_strand_id
1 'polypeptide(L)'
;MTIDFSQAREKMVEQQIRPWDVLDLRVLDVLARLPREAFVPEAYKTLAYVDVEIPLSAGHKMMKPVVEGRMLQALDLQPGEEVLEVGTGSGYSTACLAALAREVVSLEIDPALATAARANLDSTGLGSNVRIETADVFGWQSERRFDAICVTAAVDTLPTQWLQWLRPNGRLFVVRGHEPVMEAVLVRGEVNAARIESLFETDIAYLQGAAPTPRFQF
;
A
#
# COMPACT_ATOMS: atom_id res chain seq x y z
N MET A 1 25.28 16.90 10.38
CA MET A 1 24.08 17.68 10.02
C MET A 1 22.87 16.85 10.44
N THR A 2 22.05 17.36 11.34
CA THR A 2 20.82 16.65 11.76
C THR A 2 19.74 16.95 10.73
N ILE A 3 19.07 15.93 10.20
CA ILE A 3 17.98 16.11 9.25
C ILE A 3 16.77 16.66 9.99
N ASP A 4 16.17 17.73 9.49
CA ASP A 4 14.86 18.19 9.92
C ASP A 4 13.79 17.39 9.15
N PHE A 5 13.31 16.33 9.75
CA PHE A 5 12.29 15.45 9.15
C PHE A 5 10.95 16.16 8.96
N SER A 6 10.60 17.14 9.79
CA SER A 6 9.38 17.92 9.61
C SER A 6 9.41 18.72 8.32
N GLN A 7 10.50 19.45 8.07
CA GLN A 7 10.67 20.19 6.83
C GLN A 7 10.79 19.27 5.60
N ALA A 8 11.46 18.11 5.74
CA ALA A 8 11.59 17.15 4.66
C ALA A 8 10.23 16.56 4.26
N ARG A 9 9.37 16.28 5.23
CA ARG A 9 7.99 15.79 5.03
C ARG A 9 7.14 16.82 4.31
N GLU A 10 7.15 18.07 4.75
CA GLU A 10 6.44 19.17 4.11
C GLU A 10 6.86 19.32 2.63
N LYS A 11 8.17 19.31 2.36
CA LYS A 11 8.69 19.37 0.99
C LYS A 11 8.28 18.16 0.14
N MET A 12 8.27 16.96 0.71
CA MET A 12 7.78 15.77 0.00
C MET A 12 6.32 15.96 -0.45
N VAL A 13 5.44 16.41 0.45
CA VAL A 13 4.03 16.64 0.12
C VAL A 13 3.88 17.70 -0.96
N GLU A 14 4.50 18.87 -0.78
CA GLU A 14 4.30 20.02 -1.66
C GLU A 14 5.01 19.90 -3.02
N GLN A 15 6.18 19.28 -3.05
CA GLN A 15 7.05 19.29 -4.23
C GLN A 15 7.12 17.96 -4.97
N GLN A 16 6.71 16.85 -4.34
CA GLN A 16 6.74 15.54 -4.95
C GLN A 16 5.33 14.97 -5.13
N ILE A 17 4.49 14.98 -4.09
CA ILE A 17 3.18 14.31 -4.10
C ILE A 17 2.12 15.15 -4.83
N ARG A 18 1.93 16.41 -4.44
CA ARG A 18 0.93 17.29 -5.08
C ARG A 18 1.12 17.47 -6.59
N PRO A 19 2.35 17.66 -7.11
CA PRO A 19 2.57 17.78 -8.56
C PRO A 19 2.22 16.53 -9.37
N TRP A 20 2.03 15.38 -8.72
CA TRP A 20 1.60 14.13 -9.32
C TRP A 20 0.10 13.88 -9.15
N ASP A 21 -0.71 14.94 -9.18
CA ASP A 21 -2.17 14.93 -9.15
C ASP A 21 -2.78 14.32 -7.85
N VAL A 22 -2.06 14.35 -6.74
CA VAL A 22 -2.63 14.04 -5.43
C VAL A 22 -3.21 15.32 -4.84
N LEU A 23 -4.53 15.48 -4.93
CA LEU A 23 -5.23 16.72 -4.57
C LEU A 23 -6.22 16.54 -3.40
N ASP A 24 -6.52 15.31 -2.98
CA ASP A 24 -7.38 15.06 -1.82
C ASP A 24 -6.69 15.58 -0.55
N LEU A 25 -7.31 16.58 0.07
CA LEU A 25 -6.77 17.24 1.27
C LEU A 25 -6.64 16.29 2.47
N ARG A 26 -7.48 15.25 2.57
CA ARG A 26 -7.40 14.24 3.64
C ARG A 26 -6.14 13.39 3.47
N VAL A 27 -5.84 13.00 2.23
CA VAL A 27 -4.62 12.24 1.89
C VAL A 27 -3.39 13.10 2.14
N LEU A 28 -3.37 14.34 1.65
CA LEU A 28 -2.26 15.27 1.86
C LEU A 28 -2.01 15.53 3.35
N ASP A 29 -3.07 15.72 4.15
CA ASP A 29 -2.97 15.93 5.59
C ASP A 29 -2.40 14.68 6.31
N VAL A 30 -2.83 13.47 5.94
CA VAL A 30 -2.27 12.22 6.48
C VAL A 30 -0.77 12.13 6.18
N LEU A 31 -0.36 12.33 4.92
CA LEU A 31 1.03 12.27 4.51
C LEU A 31 1.89 13.37 5.14
N ALA A 32 1.31 14.54 5.43
CA ALA A 32 1.98 15.65 6.12
C ALA A 32 2.16 15.41 7.63
N ARG A 33 1.32 14.58 8.25
CA ARG A 33 1.36 14.33 9.70
C ARG A 33 2.09 13.06 10.11
N LEU A 34 1.99 12.00 9.32
CA LEU A 34 2.55 10.71 9.70
C LEU A 34 4.08 10.67 9.53
N PRO A 35 4.83 10.26 10.57
CA PRO A 35 6.29 10.25 10.55
C PRO A 35 6.82 9.05 9.75
N ARG A 36 6.95 9.19 8.40
CA ARG A 36 7.43 8.11 7.54
C ARG A 36 8.80 7.58 7.99
N GLU A 37 9.69 8.45 8.51
CA GLU A 37 11.01 8.08 9.03
C GLU A 37 10.95 7.07 10.20
N ALA A 38 9.83 6.97 10.90
CA ALA A 38 9.65 5.97 11.96
C ALA A 38 9.41 4.55 11.43
N PHE A 39 9.04 4.42 10.16
CA PHE A 39 8.76 3.16 9.47
C PHE A 39 9.90 2.71 8.55
N VAL A 40 10.93 3.55 8.39
CA VAL A 40 12.07 3.29 7.53
C VAL A 40 13.20 2.64 8.34
N PRO A 41 13.84 1.56 7.83
CA PRO A 41 15.01 0.99 8.49
C PRO A 41 16.11 2.04 8.72
N GLU A 42 16.81 1.95 9.85
CA GLU A 42 17.80 2.95 10.30
C GLU A 42 18.81 3.33 9.22
N ALA A 43 19.30 2.33 8.46
CA ALA A 43 20.28 2.54 7.39
C ALA A 43 19.75 3.44 6.25
N TYR A 44 18.44 3.59 6.10
CA TYR A 44 17.80 4.33 5.01
C TYR A 44 17.00 5.55 5.48
N LYS A 45 17.04 5.91 6.76
CA LYS A 45 16.26 7.03 7.32
C LYS A 45 16.46 8.36 6.59
N THR A 46 17.65 8.58 6.05
CA THR A 46 17.93 9.78 5.25
C THR A 46 17.15 9.86 3.93
N LEU A 47 16.62 8.73 3.48
CA LEU A 47 15.82 8.59 2.25
C LEU A 47 14.31 8.61 2.53
N ALA A 48 13.87 8.71 3.78
CA ALA A 48 12.47 8.57 4.16
C ALA A 48 11.50 9.45 3.35
N TYR A 49 11.96 10.61 2.90
CA TYR A 49 11.15 11.61 2.18
C TYR A 49 11.61 11.85 0.75
N VAL A 50 12.44 10.95 0.21
CA VAL A 50 12.85 10.95 -1.20
C VAL A 50 11.90 10.01 -1.97
N ASP A 51 11.54 10.36 -3.20
CA ASP A 51 10.64 9.54 -4.03
C ASP A 51 11.37 8.33 -4.64
N VAL A 52 11.76 7.41 -3.77
CA VAL A 52 12.43 6.16 -4.11
C VAL A 52 11.81 4.99 -3.32
N GLU A 53 11.94 3.78 -3.85
CA GLU A 53 11.67 2.57 -3.07
C GLU A 53 12.74 2.40 -1.99
N ILE A 54 12.30 2.01 -0.78
CA ILE A 54 13.21 1.76 0.34
C ILE A 54 13.29 0.27 0.61
N PRO A 55 14.50 -0.33 0.56
CA PRO A 55 14.66 -1.75 0.85
C PRO A 55 14.24 -2.11 2.27
N LEU A 56 13.52 -3.23 2.39
CA LEU A 56 13.19 -3.92 3.62
C LEU A 56 13.92 -5.26 3.68
N SER A 57 13.68 -6.06 4.72
CA SER A 57 14.22 -7.42 4.81
C SER A 57 13.67 -8.35 3.72
N ALA A 58 14.34 -9.46 3.49
CA ALA A 58 13.91 -10.53 2.58
C ALA A 58 13.60 -10.08 1.12
N GLY A 59 14.20 -8.97 0.66
CA GLY A 59 14.00 -8.46 -0.70
C GLY A 59 12.72 -7.63 -0.90
N HIS A 60 11.93 -7.44 0.15
CA HIS A 60 10.78 -6.54 0.12
C HIS A 60 11.20 -5.07 0.08
N LYS A 61 10.26 -4.19 -0.30
CA LYS A 61 10.52 -2.76 -0.41
C LYS A 61 9.29 -1.95 0.02
N MET A 62 9.51 -0.77 0.58
CA MET A 62 8.47 0.24 0.70
C MET A 62 8.25 0.92 -0.65
N MET A 63 7.01 1.23 -0.98
CA MET A 63 6.67 1.98 -2.20
C MET A 63 7.24 3.41 -2.17
N LYS A 64 7.34 4.02 -3.36
CA LYS A 64 7.64 5.45 -3.50
C LYS A 64 6.51 6.29 -2.90
N PRO A 65 6.80 7.41 -2.22
CA PRO A 65 5.79 8.29 -1.64
C PRO A 65 4.70 8.75 -2.64
N VAL A 66 5.08 9.02 -3.88
CA VAL A 66 4.12 9.41 -4.94
C VAL A 66 3.13 8.29 -5.23
N VAL A 67 3.59 7.05 -5.33
CA VAL A 67 2.72 5.88 -5.57
C VAL A 67 1.77 5.67 -4.40
N GLU A 68 2.26 5.80 -3.14
CA GLU A 68 1.43 5.73 -1.93
C GLU A 68 0.34 6.82 -1.93
N GLY A 69 0.69 8.06 -2.24
CA GLY A 69 -0.26 9.17 -2.31
C GLY A 69 -1.35 8.95 -3.35
N ARG A 70 -0.98 8.51 -4.56
CA ARG A 70 -1.93 8.21 -5.63
C ARG A 70 -2.83 7.02 -5.32
N MET A 71 -2.28 5.99 -4.68
CA MET A 71 -3.03 4.83 -4.19
C MET A 71 -4.09 5.25 -3.17
N LEU A 72 -3.70 6.01 -2.14
CA LEU A 72 -4.62 6.48 -1.10
C LEU A 72 -5.74 7.34 -1.68
N GLN A 73 -5.41 8.25 -2.61
CA GLN A 73 -6.41 9.08 -3.30
C GLN A 73 -7.36 8.24 -4.16
N ALA A 74 -6.85 7.27 -4.92
CA ALA A 74 -7.68 6.40 -5.75
C ALA A 74 -8.65 5.53 -4.93
N LEU A 75 -8.22 5.12 -3.75
CA LEU A 75 -9.08 4.39 -2.82
C LEU A 75 -10.20 5.27 -2.25
N ASP A 76 -10.05 6.58 -2.16
CA ASP A 76 -11.06 7.53 -1.65
C ASP A 76 -11.77 7.02 -0.38
N LEU A 77 -10.97 6.64 0.63
CA LEU A 77 -11.47 6.02 1.85
C LEU A 77 -12.35 6.97 2.68
N GLN A 78 -13.43 6.43 3.24
CA GLN A 78 -14.30 7.16 4.14
C GLN A 78 -14.09 6.69 5.60
N PRO A 79 -14.26 7.55 6.63
CA PRO A 79 -13.96 7.22 8.03
C PRO A 79 -14.73 6.03 8.61
N GLY A 80 -15.84 5.62 7.97
CA GLY A 80 -16.65 4.47 8.38
C GLY A 80 -16.26 3.14 7.73
N GLU A 81 -15.32 3.14 6.78
CA GLU A 81 -14.98 2.00 5.94
C GLU A 81 -13.97 1.05 6.60
N GLU A 82 -14.04 -0.20 6.19
CA GLU A 82 -13.11 -1.27 6.55
C GLU A 82 -12.24 -1.62 5.35
N VAL A 83 -10.94 -1.73 5.57
CA VAL A 83 -9.94 -1.98 4.53
C VAL A 83 -9.24 -3.30 4.76
N LEU A 84 -9.06 -4.07 3.68
CA LEU A 84 -8.09 -5.16 3.62
C LEU A 84 -6.83 -4.64 2.91
N GLU A 85 -5.70 -4.69 3.58
CA GLU A 85 -4.39 -4.45 2.98
C GLU A 85 -3.68 -5.78 2.72
N VAL A 86 -3.04 -5.90 1.56
CA VAL A 86 -2.19 -7.04 1.20
C VAL A 86 -0.76 -6.54 1.01
N GLY A 87 0.12 -6.95 1.91
CA GLY A 87 1.51 -6.50 1.97
C GLY A 87 1.70 -5.37 2.99
N THR A 88 1.78 -5.71 4.29
CA THR A 88 2.01 -4.74 5.38
C THR A 88 3.37 -4.05 5.25
N GLY A 89 4.42 -4.82 4.91
CA GLY A 89 5.78 -4.32 4.79
C GLY A 89 6.28 -3.65 6.08
N SER A 90 6.61 -2.36 5.99
CA SER A 90 7.04 -1.58 7.15
C SER A 90 5.91 -1.11 8.07
N GLY A 91 4.65 -1.18 7.60
CA GLY A 91 3.46 -0.66 8.28
C GLY A 91 3.15 0.82 7.97
N TYR A 92 3.89 1.50 7.10
CA TYR A 92 3.62 2.91 6.80
C TYR A 92 2.33 3.10 6.01
N SER A 93 2.12 2.35 4.93
CA SER A 93 0.85 2.38 4.18
C SER A 93 -0.31 1.96 5.07
N THR A 94 -0.10 0.95 5.93
CA THR A 94 -1.07 0.53 6.95
C THR A 94 -1.48 1.68 7.87
N ALA A 95 -0.52 2.47 8.37
CA ALA A 95 -0.78 3.64 9.20
C ALA A 95 -1.58 4.73 8.44
N CYS A 96 -1.25 4.96 7.17
CA CYS A 96 -1.98 5.90 6.31
C CYS A 96 -3.43 5.45 6.09
N LEU A 97 -3.65 4.16 5.78
CA LEU A 97 -4.98 3.58 5.63
C LEU A 97 -5.78 3.68 6.95
N ALA A 98 -5.14 3.38 8.08
CA ALA A 98 -5.76 3.44 9.40
C ALA A 98 -6.17 4.87 9.80
N ALA A 99 -5.45 5.89 9.35
CA ALA A 99 -5.81 7.29 9.58
C ALA A 99 -7.02 7.75 8.73
N LEU A 100 -7.33 7.04 7.65
CA LEU A 100 -8.42 7.39 6.71
C LEU A 100 -9.66 6.51 6.90
N ALA A 101 -9.53 5.31 7.47
CA ALA A 101 -10.58 4.31 7.58
C ALA A 101 -10.95 4.00 9.05
N ARG A 102 -12.05 3.27 9.25
CA ARG A 102 -12.49 2.80 10.56
C ARG A 102 -11.61 1.69 11.10
N GLU A 103 -11.23 0.74 10.24
CA GLU A 103 -10.45 -0.45 10.61
C GLU A 103 -9.65 -0.94 9.40
N VAL A 104 -8.43 -1.41 9.67
CA VAL A 104 -7.57 -2.05 8.68
C VAL A 104 -7.22 -3.46 9.14
N VAL A 105 -7.50 -4.44 8.29
CA VAL A 105 -6.90 -5.78 8.37
C VAL A 105 -5.78 -5.83 7.35
N SER A 106 -4.56 -6.12 7.80
CA SER A 106 -3.37 -6.14 6.95
C SER A 106 -2.74 -7.53 6.95
N LEU A 107 -2.50 -8.08 5.77
CA LEU A 107 -1.87 -9.38 5.58
C LEU A 107 -0.38 -9.20 5.25
N GLU A 108 0.46 -9.93 5.97
CA GLU A 108 1.91 -9.98 5.73
C GLU A 108 2.38 -11.42 5.68
N ILE A 109 3.08 -11.78 4.61
CA ILE A 109 3.58 -13.16 4.44
C ILE A 109 4.83 -13.43 5.30
N ASP A 110 5.66 -12.40 5.53
CA ASP A 110 6.88 -12.52 6.34
C ASP A 110 6.58 -12.22 7.82
N PRO A 111 6.70 -13.22 8.73
CA PRO A 111 6.46 -13.02 10.16
C PRO A 111 7.37 -11.96 10.81
N ALA A 112 8.60 -11.79 10.31
CA ALA A 112 9.53 -10.81 10.84
C ALA A 112 9.10 -9.38 10.46
N LEU A 113 8.63 -9.17 9.21
CA LEU A 113 8.04 -7.90 8.78
C LEU A 113 6.74 -7.60 9.53
N ALA A 114 5.86 -8.59 9.70
CA ALA A 114 4.63 -8.42 10.48
C ALA A 114 4.92 -7.95 11.92
N THR A 115 5.94 -8.54 12.56
CA THR A 115 6.38 -8.15 13.90
C THR A 115 6.97 -6.74 13.92
N ALA A 116 7.83 -6.41 12.96
CA ALA A 116 8.44 -5.09 12.85
C ALA A 116 7.39 -3.99 12.56
N ALA A 117 6.45 -4.25 11.66
CA ALA A 117 5.36 -3.34 11.36
C ALA A 117 4.48 -3.07 12.59
N ARG A 118 4.16 -4.10 13.38
CA ARG A 118 3.43 -3.93 14.64
C ARG A 118 4.20 -3.02 15.59
N ALA A 119 5.50 -3.27 15.78
CA ALA A 119 6.34 -2.44 16.64
C ALA A 119 6.41 -0.97 16.17
N ASN A 120 6.50 -0.73 14.86
CA ASN A 120 6.48 0.61 14.28
C ASN A 120 5.14 1.33 14.55
N LEU A 121 4.01 0.65 14.33
CA LEU A 121 2.67 1.18 14.60
C LEU A 121 2.48 1.50 16.09
N ASP A 122 2.89 0.60 16.98
CA ASP A 122 2.77 0.79 18.43
C ASP A 122 3.64 1.96 18.91
N SER A 123 4.87 2.07 18.42
CA SER A 123 5.80 3.15 18.78
C SER A 123 5.32 4.54 18.36
N THR A 124 4.52 4.61 17.30
CA THR A 124 3.94 5.86 16.76
C THR A 124 2.52 6.13 17.26
N GLY A 125 1.90 5.17 17.96
CA GLY A 125 0.51 5.27 18.42
C GLY A 125 -0.54 5.20 17.29
N LEU A 126 -0.14 4.69 16.11
CA LEU A 126 -0.98 4.69 14.89
C LEU A 126 -1.64 3.33 14.60
N GLY A 127 -1.57 2.39 15.53
CA GLY A 127 -2.03 1.00 15.32
C GLY A 127 -3.33 0.61 16.01
N SER A 128 -4.07 1.55 16.63
CA SER A 128 -5.22 1.22 17.49
C SER A 128 -6.40 0.54 16.77
N ASN A 129 -6.55 0.80 15.47
CA ASN A 129 -7.59 0.23 14.61
C ASN A 129 -7.00 -0.70 13.53
N VAL A 130 -5.79 -1.23 13.76
CA VAL A 130 -5.07 -2.12 12.83
C VAL A 130 -4.96 -3.52 13.39
N ARG A 131 -5.30 -4.51 12.57
CA ARG A 131 -5.05 -5.93 12.81
C ARG A 131 -4.11 -6.48 11.74
N ILE A 132 -2.89 -6.86 12.11
CA ILE A 132 -1.96 -7.53 11.21
C ILE A 132 -2.13 -9.05 11.38
N GLU A 133 -2.28 -9.76 10.27
CA GLU A 133 -2.31 -11.23 10.19
C GLU A 133 -1.10 -11.71 9.39
N THR A 134 -0.36 -12.66 9.93
CA THR A 134 0.72 -13.31 9.17
C THR A 134 0.09 -14.38 8.29
N ALA A 135 -0.01 -14.12 7.00
CA ALA A 135 -0.68 -15.00 6.04
C ALA A 135 -0.21 -14.76 4.60
N ASP A 136 -0.22 -15.83 3.81
CA ASP A 136 -0.14 -15.74 2.34
C ASP A 136 -1.55 -15.47 1.79
N VAL A 137 -1.72 -14.36 1.09
CA VAL A 137 -3.01 -13.95 0.50
C VAL A 137 -3.57 -14.97 -0.49
N PHE A 138 -2.72 -15.74 -1.18
CA PHE A 138 -3.16 -16.76 -2.12
C PHE A 138 -3.81 -17.97 -1.44
N GLY A 139 -3.47 -18.24 -0.19
CA GLY A 139 -4.08 -19.27 0.65
C GLY A 139 -5.09 -18.74 1.68
N TRP A 140 -5.17 -17.42 1.83
CA TRP A 140 -6.01 -16.79 2.84
C TRP A 140 -7.51 -16.91 2.50
N GLN A 141 -8.33 -17.18 3.50
CA GLN A 141 -9.77 -17.30 3.37
C GLN A 141 -10.45 -16.43 4.45
N SER A 142 -11.52 -15.74 4.06
CA SER A 142 -12.31 -14.94 4.98
C SER A 142 -13.75 -14.87 4.53
N GLU A 143 -14.68 -14.97 5.47
CA GLU A 143 -16.09 -14.63 5.26
C GLU A 143 -16.34 -13.11 5.39
N ARG A 144 -15.38 -12.40 5.97
CA ARG A 144 -15.44 -10.94 6.13
C ARG A 144 -15.30 -10.27 4.77
N ARG A 145 -16.07 -9.20 4.58
CA ARG A 145 -16.01 -8.35 3.38
C ARG A 145 -15.61 -6.94 3.77
N PHE A 146 -14.91 -6.28 2.85
CA PHE A 146 -14.30 -4.96 3.04
C PHE A 146 -14.87 -3.96 2.03
N ASP A 147 -14.85 -2.69 2.40
CA ASP A 147 -15.24 -1.58 1.52
C ASP A 147 -14.14 -1.27 0.50
N ALA A 148 -12.88 -1.51 0.90
CA ALA A 148 -11.74 -1.36 0.02
C ALA A 148 -10.70 -2.47 0.23
N ILE A 149 -10.01 -2.85 -0.85
CA ILE A 149 -8.83 -3.71 -0.82
C ILE A 149 -7.67 -2.91 -1.39
N CYS A 150 -6.56 -2.88 -0.66
CA CYS A 150 -5.33 -2.21 -1.04
C CYS A 150 -4.22 -3.24 -1.20
N VAL A 151 -3.66 -3.38 -2.40
CA VAL A 151 -2.51 -4.26 -2.65
C VAL A 151 -1.28 -3.39 -2.84
N THR A 152 -0.30 -3.51 -1.94
CA THR A 152 0.90 -2.65 -1.88
C THR A 152 2.08 -3.18 -2.68
N ALA A 153 1.87 -4.19 -3.51
CA ALA A 153 2.85 -4.78 -4.41
C ALA A 153 2.18 -5.18 -5.73
N ALA A 154 2.96 -5.50 -6.76
CA ALA A 154 2.43 -5.87 -8.07
C ALA A 154 1.98 -7.33 -8.16
N VAL A 155 1.07 -7.58 -9.09
CA VAL A 155 0.72 -8.92 -9.56
C VAL A 155 0.88 -8.98 -11.09
N ASP A 156 1.30 -10.12 -11.62
CA ASP A 156 1.31 -10.34 -13.07
C ASP A 156 -0.10 -10.22 -13.65
N THR A 157 -1.02 -10.96 -13.09
CA THR A 157 -2.43 -10.97 -13.47
C THR A 157 -3.30 -10.79 -12.22
N LEU A 158 -4.33 -9.96 -12.31
CA LEU A 158 -5.26 -9.72 -11.21
C LEU A 158 -5.95 -11.03 -10.78
N PRO A 159 -5.78 -11.49 -9.52
CA PRO A 159 -6.53 -12.62 -8.99
C PRO A 159 -7.98 -12.21 -8.72
N THR A 160 -8.87 -12.44 -9.69
CA THR A 160 -10.27 -11.98 -9.62
C THR A 160 -11.04 -12.54 -8.42
N GLN A 161 -10.59 -13.69 -7.86
CA GLN A 161 -11.16 -14.25 -6.64
C GLN A 161 -11.06 -13.30 -5.43
N TRP A 162 -10.12 -12.34 -5.39
CA TRP A 162 -10.04 -11.36 -4.31
C TRP A 162 -11.25 -10.43 -4.27
N LEU A 163 -11.98 -10.27 -5.39
CA LEU A 163 -13.19 -9.45 -5.44
C LEU A 163 -14.34 -10.04 -4.60
N GLN A 164 -14.29 -11.33 -4.24
CA GLN A 164 -15.27 -11.94 -3.31
C GLN A 164 -15.22 -11.33 -1.90
N TRP A 165 -14.08 -10.75 -1.53
CA TRP A 165 -13.91 -10.06 -0.24
C TRP A 165 -14.39 -8.61 -0.26
N LEU A 166 -14.83 -8.08 -1.42
CA LEU A 166 -15.43 -6.76 -1.49
C LEU A 166 -16.91 -6.79 -1.08
N ARG A 167 -17.32 -5.74 -0.38
CA ARG A 167 -18.74 -5.39 -0.20
C ARG A 167 -19.31 -4.89 -1.52
N PRO A 168 -20.66 -4.87 -1.68
CA PRO A 168 -21.27 -4.18 -2.81
C PRO A 168 -20.76 -2.73 -2.91
N ASN A 169 -20.39 -2.30 -4.12
CA ASN A 169 -19.75 -1.00 -4.42
C ASN A 169 -18.33 -0.82 -3.85
N GLY A 170 -17.73 -1.86 -3.29
CA GLY A 170 -16.34 -1.85 -2.87
C GLY A 170 -15.37 -1.69 -4.05
N ARG A 171 -14.11 -1.39 -3.72
CA ARG A 171 -13.05 -1.20 -4.73
C ARG A 171 -11.74 -1.83 -4.29
N LEU A 172 -10.96 -2.24 -5.28
CA LEU A 172 -9.64 -2.82 -5.10
C LEU A 172 -8.62 -2.02 -5.90
N PHE A 173 -7.58 -1.54 -5.22
CA PHE A 173 -6.39 -0.98 -5.85
C PHE A 173 -5.31 -2.04 -5.97
N VAL A 174 -4.70 -2.16 -7.15
CA VAL A 174 -3.56 -3.05 -7.39
C VAL A 174 -2.72 -2.54 -8.55
N VAL A 175 -1.42 -2.82 -8.52
CA VAL A 175 -0.53 -2.68 -9.67
C VAL A 175 -0.43 -4.03 -10.35
N ARG A 176 -0.59 -4.07 -11.68
CA ARG A 176 -0.57 -5.32 -12.47
C ARG A 176 0.27 -5.17 -13.74
N GLY A 177 0.67 -6.29 -14.28
CA GLY A 177 1.37 -6.36 -15.57
C GLY A 177 2.81 -6.81 -15.44
N HIS A 178 3.59 -6.54 -16.48
CA HIS A 178 4.98 -7.00 -16.63
C HIS A 178 5.93 -5.82 -16.72
N GLU A 179 7.11 -5.96 -16.12
CA GLU A 179 8.20 -5.02 -16.36
C GLU A 179 8.49 -4.87 -17.89
N PRO A 180 8.90 -3.69 -18.36
CA PRO A 180 9.26 -2.50 -17.57
C PRO A 180 8.07 -1.55 -17.27
N VAL A 181 6.87 -1.84 -17.74
CA VAL A 181 5.70 -0.98 -17.57
C VAL A 181 4.56 -1.78 -16.97
N MET A 182 4.25 -1.46 -15.72
CA MET A 182 3.07 -1.98 -15.02
C MET A 182 2.01 -0.88 -14.90
N GLU A 183 0.78 -1.27 -14.66
CA GLU A 183 -0.37 -0.39 -14.57
C GLU A 183 -1.01 -0.46 -13.19
N ALA A 184 -1.10 0.69 -12.52
CA ALA A 184 -1.94 0.84 -11.34
C ALA A 184 -3.40 0.95 -11.78
N VAL A 185 -4.26 0.10 -11.22
CA VAL A 185 -5.67 0.05 -11.57
C VAL A 185 -6.57 0.08 -10.34
N LEU A 186 -7.76 0.65 -10.52
CA LEU A 186 -8.87 0.54 -9.58
C LEU A 186 -9.92 -0.42 -10.16
N VAL A 187 -10.24 -1.44 -9.39
CA VAL A 187 -11.20 -2.47 -9.80
C VAL A 187 -12.46 -2.35 -8.96
N ARG A 188 -13.62 -2.33 -9.61
CA ARG A 188 -14.95 -2.30 -8.98
C ARG A 188 -15.80 -3.42 -9.53
N GLY A 189 -16.79 -3.88 -8.77
CA GLY A 189 -17.74 -4.89 -9.20
C GLY A 189 -17.43 -6.29 -8.68
N GLU A 190 -18.13 -7.28 -9.22
CA GLU A 190 -18.06 -8.67 -8.80
C GLU A 190 -17.12 -9.50 -9.70
N VAL A 191 -16.75 -10.70 -9.27
CA VAL A 191 -15.81 -11.61 -9.95
C VAL A 191 -16.09 -11.76 -11.45
N ASN A 192 -17.35 -11.84 -11.86
CA ASN A 192 -17.75 -12.05 -13.26
C ASN A 192 -18.12 -10.75 -14.01
N ALA A 193 -18.07 -9.60 -13.35
CA ALA A 193 -18.48 -8.30 -13.88
C ALA A 193 -17.55 -7.18 -13.39
N ALA A 194 -16.27 -7.46 -13.27
CA ALA A 194 -15.27 -6.51 -12.82
C ALA A 194 -15.09 -5.37 -13.83
N ARG A 195 -15.19 -4.13 -13.37
CA ARG A 195 -14.83 -2.93 -14.12
C ARG A 195 -13.44 -2.49 -13.68
N ILE A 196 -12.52 -2.38 -14.61
CA ILE A 196 -11.15 -1.99 -14.37
C ILE A 196 -10.94 -0.59 -14.94
N GLU A 197 -10.48 0.31 -14.09
CA GLU A 197 -10.10 1.68 -14.43
C GLU A 197 -8.59 1.81 -14.34
N SER A 198 -7.94 2.20 -15.44
CA SER A 198 -6.52 2.52 -15.49
C SER A 198 -6.27 3.86 -14.80
N LEU A 199 -5.30 3.91 -13.91
CA LEU A 199 -4.97 5.11 -13.14
C LEU A 199 -3.66 5.76 -13.61
N PHE A 200 -2.58 4.98 -13.64
CA PHE A 200 -1.25 5.43 -14.05
C PHE A 200 -0.30 4.26 -14.26
N GLU A 201 0.73 4.52 -15.04
CA GLU A 201 1.85 3.59 -15.21
C GLU A 201 2.85 3.73 -14.06
N THR A 202 3.38 2.60 -13.61
CA THR A 202 4.39 2.54 -12.54
C THR A 202 5.17 1.22 -12.64
N ASP A 203 6.15 1.09 -11.77
CA ASP A 203 6.93 -0.14 -11.58
C ASP A 203 7.16 -0.33 -10.08
N ILE A 204 6.68 -1.43 -9.52
CA ILE A 204 6.87 -1.82 -8.12
C ILE A 204 7.14 -3.34 -8.02
N ALA A 205 7.75 -3.75 -6.91
CA ALA A 205 8.03 -5.15 -6.66
C ALA A 205 6.77 -6.02 -6.67
N TYR A 206 6.87 -7.25 -7.18
CA TYR A 206 5.77 -8.22 -7.14
C TYR A 206 5.52 -8.74 -5.72
N LEU A 207 4.26 -9.06 -5.45
CA LEU A 207 3.92 -9.95 -4.34
C LEU A 207 4.66 -11.28 -4.50
N GLN A 208 5.07 -11.86 -3.40
CA GLN A 208 5.69 -13.19 -3.43
C GLN A 208 4.73 -14.20 -4.06
N GLY A 209 5.21 -14.90 -5.09
CA GLY A 209 4.40 -15.85 -5.86
C GLY A 209 3.52 -15.25 -6.97
N ALA A 210 3.51 -13.91 -7.15
CA ALA A 210 2.70 -13.22 -8.15
C ALA A 210 3.48 -12.73 -9.37
N ALA A 211 4.79 -12.93 -9.41
CA ALA A 211 5.60 -12.59 -10.57
C ALA A 211 5.26 -13.47 -11.79
N PRO A 212 5.44 -12.95 -13.03
CA PRO A 212 5.23 -13.74 -14.23
C PRO A 212 6.14 -14.96 -14.25
N THR A 213 5.60 -16.08 -14.72
CA THR A 213 6.44 -17.27 -14.93
C THR A 213 7.43 -17.00 -16.06
N PRO A 214 8.75 -17.20 -15.84
CA PRO A 214 9.73 -17.02 -16.89
C PRO A 214 9.38 -17.85 -18.13
N ARG A 215 9.16 -17.21 -19.27
CA ARG A 215 8.96 -17.90 -20.54
C ARG A 215 10.29 -17.90 -21.28
N PHE A 216 10.84 -19.07 -21.54
CA PHE A 216 11.97 -19.21 -22.48
C PHE A 216 11.49 -18.80 -23.88
N GLN A 217 12.06 -17.74 -24.42
CA GLN A 217 11.98 -17.46 -25.85
C GLN A 217 13.25 -18.09 -26.49
N PHE A 218 13.05 -19.05 -27.40
CA PHE A 218 14.12 -19.59 -28.22
C PHE A 218 14.37 -18.67 -29.42
#